data_0469ad72877b0ba24962b5367fed704d
#
_entry.id   0469ad72877b0ba24962b5367fed704d
#
_cell.length_a   1.000
_cell.length_b   1.000
_cell.length_c   1.000
_cell.angle_alpha   90.00
_cell.angle_beta   90.00
_cell.angle_gamma   90.00
#
_symmetry.space_group_name_H-M   'P 1'
#
loop_
_entity.id
_entity.type
_entity.pdbx_description
1 polymer ?
#
loop_
_entity_poly.entity_id
_entity_poly.type
_entity_poly.pdbx_seq_one_letter_code
_entity_poly.pdbx_strand_id
1 'polypeptide(L)'
;MAAPTSQSSLRMDIKVETFVSPRFELEPGLVANKFFIGIGFPKGHIAWKGFDAEIVDEEGKSVPLHETYLHHWVVAKYMIRKDEVVEAAARIFPVGNSGICAELPQYFGVGSETRKTNSSIPDPYGIEVGNSPPGLEEGWMLNVHAIDTRGTGENKQGCAECRCDLYNVTKDDYPGGLKCCYDGARCRVERGFQGEKRGLYLKYTVTYVDWNPSIVPVNVYLFDVTDTLELSDIFPGRHTCEIEYQVEACSADTPTDECVHSKSLTVSLPKGGDLIHAYAHQHIGGIGSTLFGEDGRVLCNSLPIYGNGTEPGNEDGYLVGMSTCYPQPGSVKIAPMEKLTIVSNYSNVQMHTGVMGHYFIFVVESLPESNPTFHSSTW
;
A
#
# COMPACT_ATOMS: atom_id res chain seq x y z
N MET A 1 -27.14 -14.55 -44.39
CA MET A 1 -26.07 -14.96 -43.49
C MET A 1 -25.12 -13.77 -43.42
N ALA A 2 -25.17 -13.01 -42.36
CA ALA A 2 -24.21 -11.92 -42.10
C ALA A 2 -23.02 -12.53 -41.36
N ALA A 3 -21.81 -12.26 -41.87
CA ALA A 3 -20.58 -12.69 -41.24
C ALA A 3 -20.38 -11.96 -39.89
N PRO A 4 -19.84 -12.60 -38.86
CA PRO A 4 -19.53 -11.91 -37.62
C PRO A 4 -18.39 -10.90 -37.89
N THR A 5 -18.67 -9.64 -37.63
CA THR A 5 -17.66 -8.59 -37.58
C THR A 5 -16.67 -8.93 -36.44
N SER A 6 -15.46 -9.28 -36.81
CA SER A 6 -14.35 -9.41 -35.85
C SER A 6 -14.14 -8.06 -35.16
N GLN A 7 -14.53 -7.96 -33.89
CA GLN A 7 -14.01 -6.91 -33.03
C GLN A 7 -12.51 -7.11 -32.94
N SER A 8 -11.75 -6.32 -33.67
CA SER A 8 -10.31 -6.17 -33.42
C SER A 8 -10.17 -5.59 -32.02
N SER A 9 -9.74 -6.39 -31.05
CA SER A 9 -9.29 -5.87 -29.77
C SER A 9 -8.16 -4.88 -30.07
N LEU A 10 -8.42 -3.61 -29.86
CA LEU A 10 -7.40 -2.58 -29.89
C LEU A 10 -6.37 -2.96 -28.82
N ARG A 11 -5.27 -3.53 -29.24
CA ARG A 11 -4.16 -3.86 -28.34
C ARG A 11 -3.59 -2.55 -27.85
N MET A 12 -3.75 -2.26 -26.56
CA MET A 12 -3.17 -1.04 -25.96
C MET A 12 -1.63 -1.11 -26.05
N ASP A 13 -1.01 -0.01 -26.43
CA ASP A 13 0.45 0.11 -26.49
C ASP A 13 0.98 0.34 -25.08
N ILE A 14 1.39 -0.75 -24.43
CA ILE A 14 1.90 -0.74 -23.07
C ILE A 14 3.29 -0.13 -23.04
N LYS A 15 3.46 0.91 -22.24
CA LYS A 15 4.71 1.60 -21.97
C LYS A 15 5.20 1.27 -20.57
N VAL A 16 6.51 1.24 -20.40
CA VAL A 16 7.18 0.96 -19.13
C VAL A 16 8.30 1.97 -18.94
N GLU A 17 8.28 2.69 -17.83
CA GLU A 17 9.35 3.60 -17.45
C GLU A 17 9.89 3.23 -16.07
N THR A 18 11.21 3.30 -15.92
CA THR A 18 11.89 3.00 -14.65
C THR A 18 12.55 4.27 -14.13
N PHE A 19 12.36 4.51 -12.84
CA PHE A 19 12.89 5.63 -12.09
C PHE A 19 13.65 5.15 -10.87
N VAL A 20 14.43 6.02 -10.28
CA VAL A 20 15.08 5.82 -8.99
C VAL A 20 14.79 6.99 -8.07
N SER A 21 14.63 6.71 -6.78
CA SER A 21 14.50 7.74 -5.75
C SER A 21 15.77 8.58 -5.65
N PRO A 22 15.74 9.74 -5.00
CA PRO A 22 16.95 10.33 -4.46
C PRO A 22 17.68 9.32 -3.55
N ARG A 23 19.01 9.45 -3.50
CA ARG A 23 19.89 8.61 -2.67
C ARG A 23 19.56 8.77 -1.19
N PHE A 24 19.45 7.66 -0.48
CA PHE A 24 19.43 7.65 0.97
C PHE A 24 20.53 6.73 1.51
N GLU A 25 20.93 6.97 2.74
CA GLU A 25 22.06 6.27 3.34
C GLU A 25 21.62 5.38 4.49
N LEU A 26 22.16 4.17 4.52
CA LEU A 26 22.00 3.23 5.61
C LEU A 26 23.36 2.72 6.08
N GLU A 27 23.44 2.41 7.37
CA GLU A 27 24.51 1.68 8.01
C GLU A 27 23.90 0.68 9.00
N PRO A 28 24.63 -0.34 9.46
CA PRO A 28 24.07 -1.39 10.31
C PRO A 28 23.19 -0.87 11.45
N GLY A 29 21.97 -1.38 11.52
CA GLY A 29 20.96 -1.00 12.49
C GLY A 29 20.21 0.31 12.21
N LEU A 30 20.61 1.11 11.22
CA LEU A 30 19.97 2.40 10.95
C LEU A 30 18.63 2.24 10.23
N VAL A 31 17.68 3.06 10.64
CA VAL A 31 16.38 3.24 9.96
C VAL A 31 16.43 4.46 9.06
N ALA A 32 16.04 4.30 7.80
CA ALA A 32 15.70 5.39 6.91
C ALA A 32 14.18 5.42 6.71
N ASN A 33 13.55 6.52 7.09
CA ASN A 33 12.14 6.81 6.81
C ASN A 33 12.08 8.15 6.09
N LYS A 34 12.28 8.12 4.77
CA LYS A 34 12.51 9.30 3.93
C LYS A 34 11.30 9.65 3.11
N PHE A 35 11.02 10.95 3.04
CA PHE A 35 10.01 11.52 2.16
C PHE A 35 10.68 12.32 1.05
N PHE A 36 10.32 12.03 -0.20
CA PHE A 36 10.80 12.71 -1.39
C PHE A 36 9.63 13.30 -2.15
N ILE A 37 9.66 14.60 -2.38
CA ILE A 37 8.62 15.33 -3.14
C ILE A 37 9.15 15.57 -4.55
N GLY A 38 8.27 15.51 -5.56
CA GLY A 38 8.66 15.76 -6.95
C GLY A 38 9.46 14.62 -7.57
N ILE A 39 9.17 13.38 -7.20
CA ILE A 39 9.79 12.21 -7.83
C ILE A 39 9.42 12.10 -9.30
N GLY A 40 10.25 11.38 -10.08
CA GLY A 40 9.95 11.05 -11.47
C GLY A 40 8.69 10.19 -11.58
N PHE A 41 7.85 10.52 -12.58
CA PHE A 41 6.68 9.75 -12.93
C PHE A 41 6.36 9.98 -14.42
N PRO A 42 5.72 9.04 -15.13
CA PRO A 42 5.35 9.24 -16.53
C PRO A 42 4.50 10.49 -16.72
N LYS A 43 4.79 11.25 -17.78
CA LYS A 43 4.12 12.52 -18.06
C LYS A 43 3.02 12.36 -19.10
N GLY A 44 2.04 13.27 -19.06
CA GLY A 44 0.92 13.33 -19.99
C GLY A 44 -0.36 12.77 -19.38
N HIS A 45 -1.41 12.72 -20.22
CA HIS A 45 -2.67 12.10 -19.83
C HIS A 45 -2.56 10.60 -20.12
N ILE A 46 -2.44 9.80 -19.07
CA ILE A 46 -2.16 8.36 -19.14
C ILE A 46 -3.11 7.56 -18.27
N ALA A 47 -3.19 6.28 -18.55
CA ALA A 47 -3.77 5.30 -17.63
C ALA A 47 -2.65 4.48 -17.00
N TRP A 48 -2.49 4.59 -15.71
CA TRP A 48 -1.57 3.77 -14.95
C TRP A 48 -2.08 2.34 -14.84
N LYS A 49 -1.19 1.37 -15.12
CA LYS A 49 -1.51 -0.05 -15.26
C LYS A 49 -0.80 -0.94 -14.24
N GLY A 50 0.25 -0.48 -13.60
CA GLY A 50 1.00 -1.28 -12.64
C GLY A 50 2.26 -0.60 -12.16
N PHE A 51 2.77 -1.11 -11.03
CA PHE A 51 3.93 -0.55 -10.34
C PHE A 51 4.73 -1.66 -9.67
N ASP A 52 6.05 -1.63 -9.85
CA ASP A 52 7.00 -2.49 -9.16
C ASP A 52 8.08 -1.64 -8.50
N ALA A 53 8.57 -2.06 -7.33
CA ALA A 53 9.65 -1.37 -6.64
C ALA A 53 10.60 -2.34 -5.95
N GLU A 54 11.86 -1.94 -5.81
CA GLU A 54 12.89 -2.68 -5.07
C GLU A 54 13.98 -1.73 -4.57
N ILE A 55 14.63 -2.11 -3.47
CA ILE A 55 15.86 -1.44 -3.03
C ILE A 55 17.02 -1.93 -3.88
N VAL A 56 17.80 -0.95 -4.37
CA VAL A 56 19.04 -1.21 -5.13
C VAL A 56 20.21 -0.43 -4.56
N ASP A 57 21.42 -0.94 -4.80
CA ASP A 57 22.67 -0.26 -4.50
C ASP A 57 23.07 0.78 -5.58
N GLU A 58 24.24 1.35 -5.46
CA GLU A 58 24.79 2.38 -6.38
C GLU A 58 25.05 1.83 -7.79
N GLU A 59 25.24 0.53 -7.93
CA GLU A 59 25.40 -0.17 -9.22
C GLU A 59 24.04 -0.61 -9.82
N GLY A 60 22.93 -0.34 -9.10
CA GLY A 60 21.58 -0.74 -9.51
C GLY A 60 21.25 -2.22 -9.24
N LYS A 61 22.09 -2.91 -8.46
CA LYS A 61 21.87 -4.29 -8.07
C LYS A 61 20.88 -4.38 -6.93
N SER A 62 19.95 -5.32 -7.03
CA SER A 62 18.95 -5.61 -5.98
C SER A 62 19.61 -5.95 -4.64
N VAL A 63 19.16 -5.30 -3.58
CA VAL A 63 19.59 -5.57 -2.20
C VAL A 63 18.60 -6.55 -1.55
N PRO A 64 19.08 -7.66 -0.97
CA PRO A 64 18.19 -8.63 -0.36
C PRO A 64 17.61 -8.13 0.98
N LEU A 65 16.41 -8.60 1.32
CA LEU A 65 15.68 -8.21 2.54
C LEU A 65 16.44 -8.54 3.84
N HIS A 66 17.25 -9.56 3.83
CA HIS A 66 18.06 -9.92 5.00
C HIS A 66 19.25 -8.98 5.25
N GLU A 67 19.56 -8.09 4.31
CA GLU A 67 20.52 -7.01 4.49
C GLU A 67 19.83 -5.66 4.71
N THR A 68 18.78 -5.38 3.94
CA THR A 68 17.97 -4.17 4.08
C THR A 68 16.50 -4.56 3.99
N TYR A 69 15.82 -4.55 5.12
CA TYR A 69 14.39 -4.82 5.18
C TYR A 69 13.63 -3.61 4.65
N LEU A 70 12.88 -3.80 3.58
CA LEU A 70 11.95 -2.80 3.06
C LEU A 70 10.64 -2.91 3.86
N HIS A 71 10.51 -2.05 4.89
CA HIS A 71 9.33 -2.04 5.76
C HIS A 71 8.10 -1.61 4.99
N HIS A 72 8.19 -0.48 4.28
CA HIS A 72 7.21 -0.07 3.26
C HIS A 72 7.80 0.97 2.30
N TRP A 73 7.17 1.08 1.17
CA TRP A 73 7.27 2.23 0.28
C TRP A 73 5.85 2.68 -0.10
N VAL A 74 5.69 4.00 -0.28
CA VAL A 74 4.42 4.62 -0.61
C VAL A 74 4.66 5.67 -1.67
N VAL A 75 3.95 5.57 -2.80
CA VAL A 75 3.88 6.62 -3.82
C VAL A 75 2.51 7.27 -3.76
N ALA A 76 2.48 8.56 -3.48
CA ALA A 76 1.24 9.31 -3.33
C ALA A 76 1.18 10.49 -4.31
N LYS A 77 -0.03 10.71 -4.82
CA LYS A 77 -0.33 11.84 -5.69
C LYS A 77 -0.65 13.09 -4.89
N TYR A 78 -0.14 14.22 -5.33
CA TYR A 78 -0.52 15.53 -4.81
C TYR A 78 -0.83 16.51 -5.96
N MET A 79 -1.53 17.59 -5.65
CA MET A 79 -1.75 18.70 -6.56
C MET A 79 -0.90 19.90 -6.13
N ILE A 80 -0.40 20.65 -7.10
CA ILE A 80 0.30 21.91 -6.91
C ILE A 80 -0.18 22.94 -7.93
N ARG A 81 -0.13 24.22 -7.59
CA ARG A 81 -0.44 25.28 -8.55
C ARG A 81 0.68 25.40 -9.60
N LYS A 82 0.31 25.61 -10.85
CA LYS A 82 1.25 25.64 -12.00
C LYS A 82 2.31 26.74 -11.92
N ASP A 83 2.06 27.80 -11.15
CA ASP A 83 2.95 28.94 -10.93
C ASP A 83 3.80 28.86 -9.67
N GLU A 84 3.67 27.76 -8.92
CA GLU A 84 4.41 27.54 -7.67
C GLU A 84 5.57 26.57 -7.86
N VAL A 85 6.70 26.86 -7.21
CA VAL A 85 7.87 25.96 -7.18
C VAL A 85 7.75 25.01 -6.00
N VAL A 86 8.04 23.73 -6.26
CA VAL A 86 7.87 22.60 -5.33
C VAL A 86 8.70 22.70 -4.03
N GLU A 87 9.62 23.66 -3.91
CA GLU A 87 10.55 23.79 -2.77
C GLU A 87 9.89 24.08 -1.41
N ALA A 88 8.61 24.43 -1.40
CA ALA A 88 7.89 24.65 -0.16
C ALA A 88 6.83 23.53 0.05
N ALA A 89 7.16 22.50 0.82
CA ALA A 89 6.22 21.44 1.21
C ALA A 89 4.87 21.93 1.80
N ALA A 90 4.78 23.22 2.17
CA ALA A 90 3.59 23.87 2.69
C ALA A 90 2.49 24.14 1.64
N ARG A 91 2.74 23.89 0.35
CA ARG A 91 1.81 24.26 -0.75
C ARG A 91 1.35 23.10 -1.61
N ILE A 92 1.66 21.88 -1.23
CA ILE A 92 1.13 20.68 -1.88
C ILE A 92 -0.21 20.29 -1.25
N PHE A 93 -1.14 19.84 -2.09
CA PHE A 93 -2.44 19.33 -1.65
C PHE A 93 -2.49 17.83 -1.92
N PRO A 94 -2.25 16.98 -0.91
CA PRO A 94 -2.38 15.54 -1.08
C PRO A 94 -3.78 15.20 -1.60
N VAL A 95 -3.85 14.29 -2.56
CA VAL A 95 -5.15 13.77 -3.02
C VAL A 95 -5.60 12.75 -1.99
N GLY A 96 -6.70 13.04 -1.30
CA GLY A 96 -7.23 12.19 -0.26
C GLY A 96 -7.64 10.80 -0.77
N ASN A 97 -7.52 9.81 0.10
CA ASN A 97 -8.05 8.48 -0.16
C ASN A 97 -9.58 8.54 -0.36
N SER A 98 -10.08 7.71 -1.24
CA SER A 98 -11.50 7.71 -1.64
C SER A 98 -12.46 7.27 -0.55
N GLY A 99 -12.01 7.02 0.68
CA GLY A 99 -13.02 6.56 1.58
C GLY A 99 -12.82 6.46 3.05
N ILE A 100 -11.65 6.29 3.65
CA ILE A 100 -11.78 5.79 5.02
C ILE A 100 -10.77 6.34 6.00
N CYS A 101 -9.54 6.41 5.70
CA CYS A 101 -8.58 7.12 6.55
C CYS A 101 -8.36 8.53 6.00
N ALA A 102 -8.96 9.53 6.62
CA ALA A 102 -8.82 10.92 6.17
C ALA A 102 -7.36 11.42 6.19
N GLU A 103 -6.52 10.79 6.99
CA GLU A 103 -5.10 11.12 7.12
C GLU A 103 -4.22 10.43 6.08
N LEU A 104 -4.72 9.38 5.41
CA LEU A 104 -4.00 8.71 4.36
C LEU A 104 -4.32 9.37 3.00
N PRO A 105 -3.29 9.79 2.24
CA PRO A 105 -3.50 10.20 0.86
C PRO A 105 -3.90 9.00 -0.01
N GLN A 106 -4.40 9.27 -1.21
CA GLN A 106 -4.51 8.24 -2.22
C GLN A 106 -3.11 7.78 -2.60
N TYR A 107 -2.74 6.58 -2.22
CA TYR A 107 -1.41 6.06 -2.47
C TYR A 107 -1.41 4.62 -2.97
N PHE A 108 -0.28 4.26 -3.53
CA PHE A 108 0.12 2.90 -3.83
C PHE A 108 1.35 2.60 -3.02
N GLY A 109 1.41 1.43 -2.48
CA GLY A 109 2.56 1.03 -1.73
C GLY A 109 2.30 -0.29 -1.01
N VAL A 110 3.38 -0.97 -0.80
CA VAL A 110 3.47 -2.22 -0.05
C VAL A 110 4.84 -2.24 0.63
N GLY A 111 5.21 -3.32 1.26
CA GLY A 111 6.52 -3.46 1.90
C GLY A 111 7.40 -4.47 1.19
N SER A 112 7.99 -5.36 1.96
CA SER A 112 8.87 -6.42 1.49
C SER A 112 8.21 -7.34 0.45
N GLU A 113 6.89 -7.45 0.49
CA GLU A 113 6.10 -8.29 -0.42
C GLU A 113 5.95 -7.71 -1.84
N THR A 114 6.49 -6.53 -2.12
CA THR A 114 6.42 -5.89 -3.45
C THR A 114 6.92 -6.79 -4.58
N ARG A 115 7.89 -7.66 -4.30
CA ARG A 115 8.55 -8.53 -5.29
C ARG A 115 7.62 -9.51 -6.00
N LYS A 116 6.63 -10.06 -5.29
CA LYS A 116 5.70 -11.09 -5.81
C LYS A 116 4.23 -10.70 -5.70
N THR A 117 3.92 -9.47 -5.30
CA THR A 117 2.56 -8.95 -5.33
C THR A 117 2.26 -8.35 -6.70
N ASN A 118 1.35 -8.96 -7.43
CA ASN A 118 0.98 -8.46 -8.75
C ASN A 118 0.08 -7.21 -8.62
N SER A 119 0.58 -6.05 -9.05
CA SER A 119 -0.13 -4.77 -9.04
C SER A 119 -0.78 -4.40 -10.38
N SER A 120 -0.73 -5.29 -11.39
CA SER A 120 -1.19 -5.00 -12.74
C SER A 120 -2.70 -4.81 -12.81
N ILE A 121 -3.15 -3.74 -13.46
CA ILE A 121 -4.56 -3.46 -13.71
C ILE A 121 -4.91 -4.05 -15.09
N PRO A 122 -5.90 -4.96 -15.20
CA PRO A 122 -6.23 -5.61 -16.46
C PRO A 122 -6.89 -4.64 -17.45
N ASP A 123 -6.84 -4.95 -18.74
CA ASP A 123 -7.58 -4.22 -19.78
C ASP A 123 -9.10 -4.45 -19.64
N PRO A 124 -9.92 -3.45 -19.94
CA PRO A 124 -9.59 -2.08 -20.41
C PRO A 124 -9.38 -1.04 -19.30
N TYR A 125 -9.16 -1.48 -18.06
CA TYR A 125 -9.15 -0.64 -16.88
C TYR A 125 -7.80 0.08 -16.67
N GLY A 126 -7.82 1.25 -15.99
CA GLY A 126 -6.63 1.98 -15.60
C GLY A 126 -6.93 3.13 -14.64
N ILE A 127 -5.92 3.56 -13.89
CA ILE A 127 -6.02 4.73 -13.03
C ILE A 127 -5.66 5.96 -13.84
N GLU A 128 -6.57 6.92 -13.89
CA GLU A 128 -6.36 8.16 -14.63
C GLU A 128 -5.32 9.05 -13.96
N VAL A 129 -4.33 9.49 -14.74
CA VAL A 129 -3.25 10.38 -14.33
C VAL A 129 -3.07 11.46 -15.39
N GLY A 130 -2.78 12.70 -14.96
CA GLY A 130 -2.49 13.82 -15.85
C GLY A 130 -3.73 14.58 -16.33
N ASN A 131 -4.90 14.30 -15.77
CA ASN A 131 -6.14 15.07 -16.01
C ASN A 131 -6.42 16.03 -14.83
N SER A 132 -5.50 16.97 -14.63
CA SER A 132 -5.59 17.91 -13.50
C SER A 132 -6.61 19.02 -13.75
N PRO A 133 -7.28 19.53 -12.70
CA PRO A 133 -8.12 20.71 -12.80
C PRO A 133 -7.35 21.93 -13.34
N PRO A 134 -8.04 22.87 -14.00
CA PRO A 134 -7.40 24.10 -14.50
C PRO A 134 -6.62 24.83 -13.40
N GLY A 135 -5.38 25.22 -13.71
CA GLY A 135 -4.49 25.95 -12.78
C GLY A 135 -3.72 25.04 -11.80
N LEU A 136 -4.00 23.74 -11.79
CA LEU A 136 -3.27 22.75 -11.01
C LEU A 136 -2.49 21.80 -11.91
N GLU A 137 -1.44 21.20 -11.36
CA GLU A 137 -0.73 20.06 -11.95
C GLU A 137 -0.53 18.96 -10.92
N GLU A 138 -0.43 17.73 -11.39
CA GLU A 138 -0.14 16.56 -10.56
C GLU A 138 1.35 16.46 -10.31
N GLY A 139 1.71 16.23 -9.06
CA GLY A 139 3.04 15.82 -8.65
C GLY A 139 2.97 14.51 -7.86
N TRP A 140 4.13 13.91 -7.70
CA TRP A 140 4.26 12.62 -7.03
C TRP A 140 5.26 12.71 -5.90
N MET A 141 4.92 12.12 -4.77
CA MET A 141 5.78 11.99 -3.61
C MET A 141 6.02 10.52 -3.31
N LEU A 142 7.16 10.23 -2.73
CA LEU A 142 7.58 8.89 -2.32
C LEU A 142 7.96 8.91 -0.86
N ASN A 143 7.43 7.98 -0.08
CA ASN A 143 8.00 7.60 1.21
C ASN A 143 8.72 6.26 1.06
N VAL A 144 9.92 6.15 1.58
CA VAL A 144 10.69 4.91 1.69
C VAL A 144 11.04 4.68 3.14
N HIS A 145 10.56 3.58 3.69
CA HIS A 145 10.90 3.12 5.03
C HIS A 145 11.69 1.83 4.93
N ALA A 146 12.98 1.90 5.21
CA ALA A 146 13.91 0.78 5.09
C ALA A 146 14.83 0.71 6.30
N ILE A 147 15.20 -0.50 6.70
CA ILE A 147 16.01 -0.76 7.89
C ILE A 147 17.20 -1.61 7.50
N ASP A 148 18.40 -1.16 7.83
CA ASP A 148 19.60 -1.98 7.68
C ASP A 148 19.69 -2.99 8.83
N THR A 149 19.40 -4.24 8.52
CA THR A 149 19.38 -5.34 9.49
C THR A 149 20.70 -6.11 9.56
N ARG A 150 21.75 -5.64 8.89
CA ARG A 150 23.07 -6.26 8.97
C ARG A 150 23.62 -6.15 10.41
N GLY A 151 24.14 -7.26 10.91
CA GLY A 151 24.72 -7.33 12.26
C GLY A 151 23.71 -7.23 13.41
N THR A 152 22.39 -7.32 13.15
CA THR A 152 21.40 -7.29 14.23
C THR A 152 21.17 -8.66 14.88
N GLY A 153 21.73 -9.72 14.32
CA GLY A 153 21.69 -11.08 14.89
C GLY A 153 20.28 -11.55 15.24
N GLU A 154 20.11 -11.99 16.49
CA GLU A 154 18.80 -12.44 17.01
C GLU A 154 17.74 -11.33 17.07
N ASN A 155 18.17 -10.05 17.07
CA ASN A 155 17.26 -8.89 17.07
C ASN A 155 16.67 -8.60 15.69
N LYS A 156 17.04 -9.35 14.64
CA LYS A 156 16.71 -9.05 13.25
C LYS A 156 15.20 -8.88 13.02
N GLN A 157 14.41 -9.81 13.51
CA GLN A 157 12.96 -9.74 13.40
C GLN A 157 12.38 -8.55 14.16
N GLY A 158 12.74 -8.37 15.43
CA GLY A 158 12.27 -7.25 16.23
C GLY A 158 12.73 -5.90 15.67
N CYS A 159 13.91 -5.85 15.05
CA CYS A 159 14.39 -4.67 14.33
C CYS A 159 13.48 -4.36 13.12
N ALA A 160 13.14 -5.35 12.32
CA ALA A 160 12.22 -5.20 11.19
C ALA A 160 10.79 -4.83 11.63
N GLU A 161 10.41 -5.17 12.86
CA GLU A 161 9.10 -4.84 13.46
C GLU A 161 9.10 -3.53 14.26
N CYS A 162 10.18 -2.76 14.26
CA CYS A 162 10.26 -1.49 14.98
C CYS A 162 9.96 -1.60 16.49
N ARG A 163 10.53 -2.57 17.18
CA ARG A 163 10.37 -2.71 18.64
C ARG A 163 11.15 -1.64 19.40
N CYS A 164 10.48 -0.91 20.28
CA CYS A 164 11.07 0.20 21.04
C CYS A 164 12.26 -0.19 21.93
N ASP A 165 12.30 -1.42 22.44
CA ASP A 165 13.41 -1.94 23.24
C ASP A 165 14.70 -2.16 22.43
N LEU A 166 14.61 -2.16 21.11
CA LEU A 166 15.74 -2.29 20.19
C LEU A 166 16.22 -0.96 19.61
N TYR A 167 15.50 0.13 19.87
CA TYR A 167 15.80 1.47 19.35
C TYR A 167 16.12 2.45 20.49
N ASN A 168 16.78 3.56 20.17
CA ASN A 168 17.07 4.63 21.14
C ASN A 168 15.82 5.51 21.37
N VAL A 169 14.74 4.91 21.83
CA VAL A 169 13.52 5.60 22.21
C VAL A 169 13.18 5.27 23.66
N THR A 170 12.77 6.28 24.40
CA THR A 170 12.58 6.24 25.85
C THR A 170 11.11 6.27 26.27
N LYS A 171 10.19 5.88 25.37
CA LYS A 171 8.76 5.77 25.74
C LYS A 171 8.47 4.37 26.22
N ASP A 172 8.37 4.22 27.53
CA ASP A 172 8.18 2.94 28.20
C ASP A 172 6.78 2.31 27.93
N ASP A 173 5.84 3.10 27.39
CA ASP A 173 4.45 2.73 27.17
C ASP A 173 4.11 2.38 25.70
N TYR A 174 5.09 2.38 24.80
CA TYR A 174 4.88 2.07 23.39
C TYR A 174 5.80 0.96 22.90
N PRO A 175 5.28 -0.25 22.65
CA PRO A 175 6.10 -1.43 22.35
C PRO A 175 6.67 -1.51 20.94
N GLY A 176 6.28 -0.62 20.02
CA GLY A 176 6.77 -0.67 18.65
C GLY A 176 6.07 0.30 17.70
N GLY A 177 6.21 0.05 16.40
CA GLY A 177 5.58 0.80 15.33
C GLY A 177 6.29 2.08 14.95
N LEU A 178 5.61 2.94 14.19
CA LEU A 178 6.14 4.20 13.63
C LEU A 178 6.79 5.10 14.68
N LYS A 179 6.32 5.08 15.92
CA LYS A 179 6.89 5.88 17.01
C LYS A 179 8.28 5.42 17.43
N CYS A 180 8.67 4.21 17.10
CA CYS A 180 9.97 3.63 17.38
C CYS A 180 10.86 3.54 16.14
N CYS A 181 10.26 3.56 14.95
CA CYS A 181 10.91 3.42 13.65
C CYS A 181 11.02 4.76 12.90
N TYR A 182 11.23 5.85 13.60
CA TYR A 182 11.42 7.15 12.96
C TYR A 182 12.76 7.23 12.20
N ASP A 183 12.87 8.16 11.30
CA ASP A 183 14.09 8.41 10.53
C ASP A 183 15.29 8.67 11.43
N GLY A 184 16.36 7.92 11.24
CA GLY A 184 17.57 7.99 12.07
C GLY A 184 17.52 7.16 13.36
N ALA A 185 16.42 6.44 13.66
CA ALA A 185 16.39 5.46 14.74
C ALA A 185 17.44 4.36 14.49
N ARG A 186 17.92 3.74 15.57
CA ARG A 186 18.94 2.70 15.46
C ARG A 186 18.55 1.45 16.23
N CYS A 187 18.49 0.34 15.52
CA CYS A 187 18.39 -0.99 16.09
C CYS A 187 19.73 -1.41 16.71
N ARG A 188 19.72 -2.22 17.74
CA ARG A 188 20.92 -2.73 18.38
C ARG A 188 21.66 -3.70 17.46
N VAL A 189 22.93 -3.42 17.26
CA VAL A 189 23.86 -4.24 16.48
C VAL A 189 24.73 -5.06 17.44
N GLU A 190 25.09 -6.27 17.05
CA GLU A 190 25.98 -7.14 17.81
C GLU A 190 27.32 -6.47 18.10
N ARG A 191 27.84 -6.71 19.31
CA ARG A 191 29.10 -6.10 19.75
C ARG A 191 30.25 -6.54 18.85
N GLY A 192 30.91 -5.53 18.24
CA GLY A 192 32.05 -5.76 17.34
C GLY A 192 31.68 -5.98 15.88
N PHE A 193 30.43 -6.02 15.53
CA PHE A 193 30.03 -6.02 14.12
C PHE A 193 30.39 -4.67 13.48
N GLN A 194 31.05 -4.74 12.33
CA GLN A 194 31.38 -3.57 11.51
C GLN A 194 30.81 -3.77 10.11
N GLY A 195 30.10 -2.78 9.64
CA GLY A 195 29.55 -2.76 8.28
C GLY A 195 29.69 -1.35 7.71
N GLU A 196 30.03 -1.27 6.45
CA GLU A 196 30.16 0.01 5.76
C GLU A 196 28.80 0.70 5.60
N LYS A 197 28.83 2.03 5.70
CA LYS A 197 27.73 2.89 5.28
C LYS A 197 27.60 2.79 3.77
N ARG A 198 26.37 2.63 3.27
CA ARG A 198 26.10 2.49 1.84
C ARG A 198 25.00 3.43 1.37
N GLY A 199 25.12 3.88 0.14
CA GLY A 199 24.08 4.60 -0.58
C GLY A 199 23.12 3.63 -1.21
N LEU A 200 21.82 3.86 -1.01
CA LEU A 200 20.76 3.03 -1.55
C LEU A 200 19.71 3.88 -2.26
N TYR A 201 18.93 3.23 -3.11
CA TYR A 201 17.83 3.84 -3.85
C TYR A 201 16.62 2.91 -3.83
N LEU A 202 15.43 3.48 -3.89
CA LEU A 202 14.27 2.74 -4.35
C LEU A 202 14.20 2.87 -5.88
N LYS A 203 14.44 1.78 -6.59
CA LYS A 203 14.16 1.66 -8.02
C LYS A 203 12.70 1.27 -8.18
N TYR A 204 11.97 1.99 -8.99
CA TYR A 204 10.57 1.70 -9.27
C TYR A 204 10.25 1.80 -10.75
N THR A 205 9.32 0.96 -11.18
CA THR A 205 8.92 0.82 -12.57
C THR A 205 7.42 1.04 -12.68
N VAL A 206 7.03 1.97 -13.55
CA VAL A 206 5.63 2.31 -13.81
C VAL A 206 5.23 1.76 -15.17
N THR A 207 4.19 0.94 -15.19
CA THR A 207 3.56 0.44 -16.41
C THR A 207 2.31 1.26 -16.70
N TYR A 208 2.17 1.76 -17.94
CA TYR A 208 1.08 2.65 -18.32
C TYR A 208 0.75 2.57 -19.82
N VAL A 209 -0.33 3.19 -20.21
CA VAL A 209 -0.72 3.43 -21.61
C VAL A 209 -1.16 4.88 -21.76
N ASP A 210 -1.10 5.44 -22.97
CA ASP A 210 -1.68 6.75 -23.24
C ASP A 210 -3.18 6.67 -23.03
N TRP A 211 -3.75 7.71 -22.39
CA TRP A 211 -5.18 7.77 -22.14
C TRP A 211 -5.95 7.84 -23.45
N ASN A 212 -7.00 7.08 -23.56
CA ASN A 212 -7.93 7.13 -24.68
C ASN A 212 -9.36 6.77 -24.22
N PRO A 213 -10.40 7.11 -24.99
CA PRO A 213 -11.81 6.90 -24.57
C PRO A 213 -12.24 5.45 -24.36
N SER A 214 -11.45 4.46 -24.76
CA SER A 214 -11.77 3.05 -24.49
C SER A 214 -11.31 2.57 -23.13
N ILE A 215 -10.52 3.36 -22.40
CA ILE A 215 -10.06 3.04 -21.07
C ILE A 215 -11.17 3.34 -20.07
N VAL A 216 -11.42 2.39 -19.20
CA VAL A 216 -12.38 2.53 -18.10
C VAL A 216 -11.61 2.92 -16.83
N PRO A 217 -11.88 4.12 -16.28
CA PRO A 217 -11.19 4.58 -15.07
C PRO A 217 -11.56 3.73 -13.87
N VAL A 218 -10.57 3.43 -13.03
CA VAL A 218 -10.76 2.78 -11.74
C VAL A 218 -10.29 3.69 -10.61
N ASN A 219 -10.98 3.63 -9.50
CA ASN A 219 -10.59 4.28 -8.25
C ASN A 219 -10.00 3.27 -7.29
N VAL A 220 -9.01 3.71 -6.53
CA VAL A 220 -8.37 2.91 -5.48
C VAL A 220 -8.94 3.33 -4.14
N TYR A 221 -9.40 2.33 -3.39
CA TYR A 221 -9.80 2.49 -2.00
C TYR A 221 -8.79 1.73 -1.14
N LEU A 222 -8.27 2.42 -0.15
CA LEU A 222 -7.39 1.85 0.85
C LEU A 222 -8.14 1.75 2.17
N PHE A 223 -8.11 0.57 2.75
CA PHE A 223 -8.65 0.29 4.07
C PHE A 223 -7.52 -0.06 5.04
N ASP A 224 -7.63 0.40 6.27
CA ASP A 224 -6.70 0.11 7.35
C ASP A 224 -7.49 -0.47 8.52
N VAL A 225 -7.15 -1.68 8.98
CA VAL A 225 -7.87 -2.34 10.10
C VAL A 225 -7.74 -1.60 11.43
N THR A 226 -6.91 -0.56 11.50
CA THR A 226 -6.80 0.32 12.68
C THR A 226 -7.74 1.52 12.61
N ASP A 227 -8.50 1.67 11.52
CA ASP A 227 -9.41 2.80 11.34
C ASP A 227 -10.46 2.84 12.43
N THR A 228 -10.58 4.00 13.04
CA THR A 228 -11.58 4.32 14.05
C THR A 228 -12.40 5.52 13.62
N LEU A 229 -13.73 5.40 13.70
CA LEU A 229 -14.62 6.52 13.49
C LEU A 229 -14.69 7.36 14.77
N GLU A 230 -14.07 8.53 14.76
CA GLU A 230 -14.23 9.49 15.85
C GLU A 230 -15.62 10.16 15.78
N LEU A 231 -16.46 9.83 16.73
CA LEU A 231 -17.72 10.51 16.98
C LEU A 231 -17.49 11.66 17.99
N SER A 232 -16.70 12.67 17.61
CA SER A 232 -16.53 13.86 18.43
C SER A 232 -17.50 14.96 17.99
N ASP A 233 -18.01 15.73 18.95
CA ASP A 233 -18.88 16.90 18.67
C ASP A 233 -18.16 17.98 17.85
N ILE A 234 -16.82 17.96 17.83
CA ILE A 234 -15.97 18.95 17.13
C ILE A 234 -15.70 18.52 15.68
N PHE A 235 -15.56 17.19 15.42
CA PHE A 235 -15.30 16.64 14.09
C PHE A 235 -16.18 15.38 13.88
N PRO A 236 -17.48 15.52 13.64
CA PRO A 236 -18.36 14.38 13.46
C PRO A 236 -17.99 13.62 12.18
N GLY A 237 -17.70 12.34 12.35
CA GLY A 237 -17.44 11.44 11.23
C GLY A 237 -16.01 11.47 10.68
N ARG A 238 -15.03 11.94 11.43
CA ARG A 238 -13.61 11.82 11.06
C ARG A 238 -13.12 10.40 11.33
N HIS A 239 -12.55 9.81 10.31
CA HIS A 239 -11.82 8.55 10.42
C HIS A 239 -10.34 8.83 10.73
N THR A 240 -9.80 8.17 11.75
CA THR A 240 -8.39 8.24 12.11
C THR A 240 -7.80 6.83 12.11
N CYS A 241 -6.56 6.71 11.63
CA CYS A 241 -5.85 5.44 11.56
C CYS A 241 -4.55 5.52 12.35
N GLU A 242 -4.26 4.47 13.12
CA GLU A 242 -2.97 4.31 13.77
C GLU A 242 -1.90 3.77 12.80
N ILE A 243 -2.34 3.21 11.66
CA ILE A 243 -1.52 2.61 10.59
C ILE A 243 -0.89 1.30 11.03
N GLU A 244 -0.26 1.27 12.19
CA GLU A 244 0.42 0.12 12.76
C GLU A 244 -0.20 -0.29 14.09
N TYR A 245 -0.12 -1.59 14.41
CA TYR A 245 -0.63 -2.12 15.66
C TYR A 245 0.24 -3.25 16.21
N GLN A 246 -0.04 -3.65 17.45
CA GLN A 246 0.63 -4.74 18.13
C GLN A 246 -0.22 -6.01 18.09
N VAL A 247 0.44 -7.15 17.89
CA VAL A 247 -0.10 -8.49 18.00
C VAL A 247 0.52 -9.14 19.24
N GLU A 248 -0.28 -9.32 20.29
CA GLU A 248 0.18 -9.96 21.52
C GLU A 248 0.38 -11.47 21.31
N ALA A 249 1.41 -12.04 21.93
CA ALA A 249 1.63 -13.47 21.91
C ALA A 249 0.45 -14.21 22.57
N CYS A 250 0.08 -15.36 22.02
CA CYS A 250 -0.91 -16.23 22.63
C CYS A 250 -0.40 -16.83 23.96
N SER A 251 -1.33 -17.35 24.79
CA SER A 251 -0.96 -18.03 26.01
C SER A 251 -0.07 -19.26 25.72
N ALA A 252 0.89 -19.52 26.59
CA ALA A 252 1.77 -20.69 26.49
C ALA A 252 1.00 -22.04 26.47
N ASP A 253 -0.23 -22.06 26.97
CA ASP A 253 -1.09 -23.24 26.99
C ASP A 253 -1.94 -23.38 25.70
N THR A 254 -1.90 -22.40 24.78
CA THR A 254 -2.65 -22.45 23.53
C THR A 254 -1.91 -23.29 22.48
N PRO A 255 -2.59 -24.23 21.82
CA PRO A 255 -2.00 -24.96 20.69
C PRO A 255 -1.49 -24.00 19.61
N THR A 256 -0.34 -24.29 19.03
CA THR A 256 0.33 -23.40 18.06
C THR A 256 -0.53 -23.10 16.82
N ASP A 257 -1.34 -24.06 16.41
CA ASP A 257 -2.27 -23.94 15.27
C ASP A 257 -3.52 -23.10 15.59
N GLU A 258 -3.80 -22.86 16.87
CA GLU A 258 -4.87 -21.97 17.34
C GLU A 258 -4.36 -20.56 17.66
N CYS A 259 -3.04 -20.34 17.64
CA CYS A 259 -2.42 -19.04 17.90
C CYS A 259 -2.58 -18.09 16.71
N VAL A 260 -3.77 -17.54 16.55
CA VAL A 260 -4.14 -16.57 15.50
C VAL A 260 -4.75 -15.32 16.11
N HIS A 261 -4.13 -14.18 15.83
CA HIS A 261 -4.70 -12.86 16.12
C HIS A 261 -5.46 -12.33 14.91
N SER A 262 -6.71 -11.96 15.11
CA SER A 262 -7.55 -11.37 14.06
C SER A 262 -7.91 -9.94 14.41
N LYS A 263 -7.66 -9.00 13.51
CA LYS A 263 -8.13 -7.61 13.61
C LYS A 263 -9.00 -7.29 12.40
N SER A 264 -10.13 -6.65 12.63
CA SER A 264 -11.12 -6.40 11.58
C SER A 264 -11.60 -4.96 11.57
N LEU A 265 -11.99 -4.52 10.38
CA LEU A 265 -12.64 -3.24 10.12
C LEU A 265 -13.90 -3.50 9.31
N THR A 266 -15.02 -2.86 9.66
CA THR A 266 -16.23 -2.82 8.84
C THR A 266 -16.54 -1.39 8.46
N VAL A 267 -16.64 -1.12 7.16
CA VAL A 267 -16.88 0.22 6.62
C VAL A 267 -17.91 0.18 5.52
N SER A 268 -18.64 1.28 5.32
CA SER A 268 -19.55 1.41 4.18
C SER A 268 -18.82 2.06 3.01
N LEU A 269 -18.85 1.42 1.85
CA LEU A 269 -18.33 2.00 0.62
C LEU A 269 -19.32 3.02 0.06
N PRO A 270 -19.00 4.33 0.04
CA PRO A 270 -19.96 5.37 -0.34
C PRO A 270 -20.52 5.19 -1.75
N LYS A 271 -19.67 4.80 -2.68
CA LYS A 271 -20.04 4.50 -4.06
C LYS A 271 -19.83 3.00 -4.31
N GLY A 272 -20.82 2.38 -4.88
CA GLY A 272 -20.72 1.01 -5.35
C GLY A 272 -19.98 0.91 -6.67
N GLY A 273 -19.82 -0.29 -7.18
CA GLY A 273 -19.19 -0.53 -8.47
C GLY A 273 -18.76 -1.97 -8.68
N ASP A 274 -18.03 -2.19 -9.74
CA ASP A 274 -17.44 -3.49 -10.05
C ASP A 274 -16.03 -3.58 -9.48
N LEU A 275 -15.76 -4.59 -8.66
CA LEU A 275 -14.42 -4.90 -8.16
C LEU A 275 -13.58 -5.49 -9.30
N ILE A 276 -12.46 -4.83 -9.60
CA ILE A 276 -11.58 -5.21 -10.71
C ILE A 276 -10.33 -5.93 -10.20
N HIS A 277 -9.79 -5.48 -9.08
CA HIS A 277 -8.55 -5.98 -8.50
C HIS A 277 -8.54 -5.72 -7.01
N ALA A 278 -7.92 -6.61 -6.24
CA ALA A 278 -7.74 -6.42 -4.81
C ALA A 278 -6.57 -7.21 -4.25
N TYR A 279 -5.91 -6.67 -3.23
CA TYR A 279 -4.86 -7.34 -2.47
C TYR A 279 -4.68 -6.68 -1.09
N ALA A 280 -4.04 -7.41 -0.19
CA ALA A 280 -3.67 -6.91 1.13
C ALA A 280 -2.19 -6.54 1.21
N HIS A 281 -1.86 -5.75 2.22
CA HIS A 281 -0.51 -5.53 2.72
C HIS A 281 -0.42 -6.02 4.16
N GLN A 282 0.56 -6.85 4.43
CA GLN A 282 0.89 -7.37 5.76
C GLN A 282 2.42 -7.38 5.94
N HIS A 283 2.84 -7.52 7.18
CA HIS A 283 4.25 -7.72 7.54
C HIS A 283 4.53 -9.21 7.86
N ILE A 284 5.78 -9.52 8.22
CA ILE A 284 6.18 -10.85 8.70
C ILE A 284 5.24 -11.27 9.84
N GLY A 285 4.85 -12.54 9.83
CA GLY A 285 3.84 -13.07 10.75
C GLY A 285 2.41 -13.04 10.21
N GLY A 286 2.16 -12.29 9.12
CA GLY A 286 0.87 -12.30 8.42
C GLY A 286 0.53 -13.68 7.88
N ILE A 287 -0.70 -14.13 8.08
CA ILE A 287 -1.22 -15.42 7.57
C ILE A 287 -2.37 -15.25 6.60
N GLY A 288 -2.75 -14.02 6.30
CA GLY A 288 -3.73 -13.67 5.27
C GLY A 288 -4.69 -12.58 5.70
N SER A 289 -5.33 -12.00 4.69
CA SER A 289 -6.37 -11.01 4.88
C SER A 289 -7.53 -11.27 3.93
N THR A 290 -8.75 -11.14 4.42
CA THR A 290 -9.96 -11.43 3.64
C THR A 290 -10.89 -10.23 3.62
N LEU A 291 -11.40 -9.93 2.44
CA LEU A 291 -12.44 -8.93 2.21
C LEU A 291 -13.79 -9.63 2.04
N PHE A 292 -14.76 -9.23 2.84
CA PHE A 292 -16.14 -9.73 2.81
C PHE A 292 -17.12 -8.64 2.39
N GLY A 293 -18.17 -9.02 1.67
CA GLY A 293 -19.36 -8.20 1.47
C GLY A 293 -20.32 -8.27 2.67
N GLU A 294 -21.38 -7.44 2.66
CA GLU A 294 -22.34 -7.32 3.76
C GLU A 294 -23.10 -8.63 4.07
N ASP A 295 -23.30 -9.47 3.04
CA ASP A 295 -23.92 -10.79 3.17
C ASP A 295 -22.96 -11.90 3.62
N GLY A 296 -21.70 -11.55 3.95
CA GLY A 296 -20.66 -12.48 4.34
C GLY A 296 -19.98 -13.22 3.19
N ARG A 297 -20.32 -12.89 1.92
CA ARG A 297 -19.61 -13.45 0.76
C ARG A 297 -18.16 -13.01 0.74
N VAL A 298 -17.25 -13.90 0.40
CA VAL A 298 -15.82 -13.57 0.20
C VAL A 298 -15.69 -12.85 -1.16
N LEU A 299 -15.23 -11.60 -1.13
CA LEU A 299 -14.93 -10.82 -2.32
C LEU A 299 -13.50 -11.05 -2.80
N CYS A 300 -12.56 -11.16 -1.85
CA CYS A 300 -11.17 -11.45 -2.12
C CYS A 300 -10.49 -12.03 -0.89
N ASN A 301 -9.66 -13.06 -1.09
CA ASN A 301 -8.79 -13.62 -0.07
C ASN A 301 -7.33 -13.43 -0.50
N SER A 302 -6.58 -12.60 0.20
CA SER A 302 -5.19 -12.28 -0.08
C SER A 302 -4.30 -13.05 0.91
N LEU A 303 -3.51 -13.97 0.38
CA LEU A 303 -2.66 -14.88 1.16
C LEU A 303 -1.18 -14.50 1.02
N PRO A 304 -0.39 -14.60 2.09
CA PRO A 304 1.03 -14.31 2.06
C PRO A 304 1.82 -15.34 1.25
N ILE A 305 2.84 -14.87 0.58
CA ILE A 305 3.86 -15.68 -0.10
C ILE A 305 5.17 -15.44 0.62
N TYR A 306 5.64 -16.44 1.33
CA TYR A 306 6.94 -16.43 2.00
C TYR A 306 8.04 -16.93 1.09
N GLY A 307 9.22 -16.32 1.17
CA GLY A 307 10.41 -16.77 0.48
C GLY A 307 10.98 -18.07 1.10
N ASN A 308 11.79 -18.77 0.32
CA ASN A 308 12.43 -20.02 0.71
C ASN A 308 13.87 -20.17 0.18
N GLY A 309 14.47 -19.04 -0.25
CA GLY A 309 15.82 -18.98 -0.82
C GLY A 309 16.66 -17.87 -0.20
N THR A 310 17.71 -17.48 -0.89
CA THR A 310 18.63 -16.41 -0.45
C THR A 310 18.70 -15.25 -1.43
N GLU A 311 18.17 -15.44 -2.63
CA GLU A 311 18.16 -14.44 -3.69
C GLU A 311 17.14 -13.31 -3.40
N PRO A 312 17.40 -12.07 -3.86
CA PRO A 312 16.48 -10.98 -3.74
C PRO A 312 15.09 -11.30 -4.33
N GLY A 313 14.05 -11.13 -3.51
CA GLY A 313 12.66 -11.47 -3.85
C GLY A 313 12.23 -12.89 -3.52
N ASN A 314 13.09 -13.71 -2.89
CA ASN A 314 12.74 -15.04 -2.42
C ASN A 314 13.42 -15.40 -1.08
N GLU A 315 13.75 -14.39 -0.29
CA GLU A 315 14.48 -14.57 0.96
C GLU A 315 13.70 -15.40 1.97
N ASP A 316 14.33 -16.47 2.48
CA ASP A 316 13.72 -17.42 3.41
C ASP A 316 13.18 -16.74 4.68
N GLY A 317 11.93 -17.05 5.03
CA GLY A 317 11.24 -16.52 6.19
C GLY A 317 10.71 -15.08 6.04
N TYR A 318 11.01 -14.39 4.94
CA TYR A 318 10.44 -13.07 4.66
C TYR A 318 9.16 -13.16 3.84
N LEU A 319 8.23 -12.24 4.12
CA LEU A 319 7.06 -12.03 3.29
C LEU A 319 7.50 -11.33 2.00
N VAL A 320 7.44 -12.03 0.87
CA VAL A 320 7.93 -11.55 -0.43
C VAL A 320 6.81 -11.32 -1.44
N GLY A 321 5.57 -11.64 -1.09
CA GLY A 321 4.41 -11.40 -1.93
C GLY A 321 3.10 -11.62 -1.18
N MET A 322 2.02 -11.04 -1.75
CA MET A 322 0.64 -11.35 -1.39
C MET A 322 -0.10 -11.84 -2.63
N SER A 323 -0.94 -12.85 -2.47
CA SER A 323 -1.82 -13.25 -3.57
C SER A 323 -2.85 -12.16 -3.85
N THR A 324 -3.23 -12.02 -5.11
CA THR A 324 -4.09 -10.94 -5.58
C THR A 324 -5.33 -11.52 -6.25
N CYS A 325 -6.44 -10.79 -6.17
CA CYS A 325 -7.69 -11.19 -6.78
C CYS A 325 -7.95 -10.39 -8.05
N TYR A 326 -8.34 -11.11 -9.11
CA TYR A 326 -8.78 -10.55 -10.39
C TYR A 326 -10.14 -11.14 -10.74
N PRO A 327 -11.24 -10.61 -10.18
CA PRO A 327 -12.58 -11.09 -10.56
C PRO A 327 -12.83 -10.90 -12.05
N GLN A 328 -13.61 -11.78 -12.64
CA GLN A 328 -14.11 -11.53 -13.99
C GLN A 328 -14.92 -10.22 -14.00
N PRO A 329 -14.76 -9.35 -15.01
CA PRO A 329 -15.48 -8.08 -15.07
C PRO A 329 -16.98 -8.23 -14.83
N GLY A 330 -17.51 -7.44 -13.89
CA GLY A 330 -18.92 -7.48 -13.50
C GLY A 330 -19.37 -8.69 -12.66
N SER A 331 -18.46 -9.62 -12.30
CA SER A 331 -18.80 -10.78 -11.48
C SER A 331 -18.87 -10.48 -9.98
N VAL A 332 -18.13 -9.49 -9.51
CA VAL A 332 -18.14 -9.03 -8.11
C VAL A 332 -18.59 -7.59 -8.07
N LYS A 333 -19.84 -7.40 -7.66
CA LYS A 333 -20.47 -6.07 -7.53
C LYS A 333 -20.54 -5.68 -6.06
N ILE A 334 -20.25 -4.42 -5.80
CA ILE A 334 -20.42 -3.78 -4.51
C ILE A 334 -21.55 -2.76 -4.68
N ALA A 335 -22.57 -2.85 -3.85
CA ALA A 335 -23.66 -1.88 -3.87
C ALA A 335 -23.23 -0.53 -3.25
N PRO A 336 -23.83 0.61 -3.65
CA PRO A 336 -23.63 1.87 -2.94
C PRO A 336 -24.01 1.71 -1.46
N MET A 337 -23.16 2.21 -0.57
CA MET A 337 -23.29 2.10 0.90
C MET A 337 -23.22 0.67 1.44
N GLU A 338 -22.84 -0.32 0.64
CA GLU A 338 -22.61 -1.68 1.12
C GLU A 338 -21.51 -1.69 2.19
N LYS A 339 -21.74 -2.44 3.27
CA LYS A 339 -20.75 -2.66 4.32
C LYS A 339 -19.76 -3.72 3.88
N LEU A 340 -18.51 -3.32 3.81
CA LEU A 340 -17.39 -4.23 3.58
C LEU A 340 -16.68 -4.52 4.89
N THR A 341 -16.34 -5.78 5.13
CA THR A 341 -15.56 -6.18 6.29
C THR A 341 -14.20 -6.73 5.84
N ILE A 342 -13.14 -6.13 6.34
CA ILE A 342 -11.77 -6.59 6.17
C ILE A 342 -11.35 -7.31 7.45
N VAL A 343 -10.78 -8.50 7.32
CA VAL A 343 -10.22 -9.27 8.43
C VAL A 343 -8.75 -9.55 8.11
N SER A 344 -7.85 -9.01 8.93
CA SER A 344 -6.40 -9.27 8.83
C SER A 344 -5.96 -10.21 9.93
N ASN A 345 -5.32 -11.31 9.56
CA ASN A 345 -4.89 -12.37 10.46
C ASN A 345 -3.38 -12.44 10.55
N TYR A 346 -2.87 -12.56 11.76
CA TYR A 346 -1.46 -12.78 12.07
C TYR A 346 -1.30 -14.04 12.92
N SER A 347 -0.24 -14.80 12.69
CA SER A 347 0.21 -15.77 13.67
C SER A 347 0.63 -15.03 14.94
N ASN A 348 0.13 -15.45 16.08
CA ASN A 348 0.55 -14.87 17.37
C ASN A 348 1.21 -15.90 18.30
N VAL A 349 1.87 -16.90 17.71
CA VAL A 349 2.79 -17.79 18.44
C VAL A 349 3.86 -16.97 19.19
N GLN A 350 4.23 -15.83 18.60
CA GLN A 350 5.08 -14.83 19.21
C GLN A 350 4.47 -13.44 19.03
N MET A 351 4.90 -12.50 19.85
CA MET A 351 4.46 -11.10 19.76
C MET A 351 5.03 -10.48 18.47
N HIS A 352 4.19 -9.68 17.79
CA HIS A 352 4.63 -8.81 16.70
C HIS A 352 4.27 -7.35 17.01
N THR A 353 5.13 -6.44 16.59
CA THR A 353 4.95 -4.99 16.80
C THR A 353 5.13 -4.22 15.51
N GLY A 354 4.39 -3.12 15.35
CA GLY A 354 4.46 -2.30 14.14
C GLY A 354 3.94 -3.02 12.90
N VAL A 355 3.01 -3.95 13.05
CA VAL A 355 2.41 -4.65 11.92
C VAL A 355 1.25 -3.84 11.33
N MET A 356 1.01 -4.03 10.04
CA MET A 356 -0.06 -3.38 9.29
C MET A 356 -1.11 -4.38 8.82
N GLY A 357 -2.32 -3.90 8.60
CA GLY A 357 -3.41 -4.65 8.00
C GLY A 357 -4.13 -3.77 7.00
N HIS A 358 -3.47 -3.45 5.88
CA HIS A 358 -4.06 -2.65 4.82
C HIS A 358 -4.70 -3.55 3.76
N TYR A 359 -5.71 -3.00 3.11
CA TYR A 359 -6.38 -3.66 2.01
C TYR A 359 -6.65 -2.68 0.87
N PHE A 360 -6.20 -3.01 -0.32
CA PHE A 360 -6.38 -2.21 -1.53
C PHE A 360 -7.48 -2.84 -2.38
N ILE A 361 -8.46 -2.04 -2.80
CA ILE A 361 -9.43 -2.45 -3.79
C ILE A 361 -9.50 -1.43 -4.94
N PHE A 362 -9.64 -1.95 -6.13
CA PHE A 362 -9.73 -1.19 -7.38
C PHE A 362 -11.14 -1.37 -7.93
N VAL A 363 -11.90 -0.28 -8.00
CA VAL A 363 -13.33 -0.31 -8.30
C VAL A 363 -13.64 0.58 -9.48
N VAL A 364 -14.39 0.05 -10.44
CA VAL A 364 -15.10 0.86 -11.44
C VAL A 364 -16.38 1.35 -10.76
N GLU A 365 -16.40 2.61 -10.37
CA GLU A 365 -17.57 3.18 -9.69
C GLU A 365 -18.79 3.19 -10.58
N SER A 366 -19.93 2.81 -10.00
CA SER A 366 -21.22 2.98 -10.66
C SER A 366 -21.52 4.47 -10.79
N LEU A 367 -21.92 4.91 -11.97
CA LEU A 367 -22.47 6.26 -12.12
C LEU A 367 -23.69 6.38 -11.19
N PRO A 368 -23.88 7.53 -10.49
CA PRO A 368 -25.09 7.75 -9.73
C PRO A 368 -26.27 7.56 -10.70
N GLU A 369 -27.25 6.74 -10.31
CA GLU A 369 -28.49 6.62 -11.08
C GLU A 369 -29.03 8.04 -11.27
N SER A 370 -29.23 8.46 -12.51
CA SER A 370 -29.88 9.71 -12.82
C SER A 370 -31.23 9.71 -12.13
N ASN A 371 -31.40 10.51 -11.10
CA ASN A 371 -32.69 10.68 -10.44
C ASN A 371 -33.76 10.85 -11.52
N PRO A 372 -34.86 10.10 -11.50
CA PRO A 372 -35.94 10.31 -12.40
C PRO A 372 -36.39 11.77 -12.24
N THR A 373 -36.34 12.50 -13.33
CA THR A 373 -36.76 13.89 -13.42
C THR A 373 -38.13 14.04 -12.74
N PHE A 374 -38.14 14.79 -11.62
CA PHE A 374 -39.42 15.29 -11.09
C PHE A 374 -40.07 16.11 -12.18
N HIS A 375 -41.09 15.53 -12.83
CA HIS A 375 -42.01 16.31 -13.60
C HIS A 375 -42.74 17.23 -12.63
N SER A 376 -42.41 18.51 -12.68
CA SER A 376 -43.22 19.55 -12.02
C SER A 376 -44.60 19.52 -12.66
N SER A 377 -45.56 18.95 -11.97
CA SER A 377 -46.97 19.21 -12.25
C SER A 377 -47.28 20.61 -11.70
N THR A 378 -47.35 21.56 -12.64
CA THR A 378 -47.99 22.85 -12.41
C THR A 378 -49.45 22.67 -12.05
N TRP A 379 -49.85 23.20 -10.90
CA TRP A 379 -51.19 23.67 -10.59
C TRP A 379 -51.12 25.10 -10.20
#